data_5e24eb7bb757150850d2af05fd70459a
#
_entry.id   5e24eb7bb757150850d2af05fd70459a
#
_cell.length_a   1.000
_cell.length_b   1.000
_cell.length_c   1.000
_cell.angle_alpha   90.00
_cell.angle_beta   90.00
_cell.angle_gamma   90.00
#
_symmetry.space_group_name_H-M   'P 1'
#
loop_
_entity.id
_entity.type
_entity.pdbx_description
1 polymer ?
#
loop_
_entity_poly.entity_id
_entity_poly.type
_entity_poly.pdbx_seq_one_letter_code
_entity_poly.pdbx_strand_id
1 'polypeptide(L)'
;MARIAGVNIPTQKRVEIGLRYIHGIGPAKAHEIMEKVGISPERRVSDLTESEIIQIREVIDRDYLVEGDLRREVAMNIKRLMDLGCYRGLRHRKGLPVRGQRTHTNARTRKGPAKAIAGKKKVTK
;
A
#
# COMPACT_ATOMS: atom_id res chain seq x y z
N MET A 1 14.30 9.75 16.03
CA MET A 1 13.48 9.29 14.92
C MET A 1 12.42 8.33 15.42
N ALA A 2 11.19 8.55 15.08
CA ALA A 2 10.10 7.67 15.53
C ALA A 2 9.99 6.43 14.63
N ARG A 3 9.79 5.29 15.25
CA ARG A 3 9.57 4.03 14.52
C ARG A 3 8.24 3.43 14.96
N ILE A 4 7.32 3.32 14.01
CA ILE A 4 5.98 2.82 14.27
C ILE A 4 5.68 1.71 13.26
N ALA A 5 5.16 0.58 13.74
CA ALA A 5 4.85 -0.59 12.90
C ALA A 5 6.06 -1.04 12.06
N GLY A 6 7.26 -0.87 12.59
CA GLY A 6 8.48 -1.24 11.89
C GLY A 6 8.94 -0.24 10.84
N VAL A 7 8.27 0.90 10.72
CA VAL A 7 8.60 1.92 9.73
C VAL A 7 9.21 3.14 10.41
N ASN A 8 10.30 3.64 9.86
CA ASN A 8 10.90 4.88 10.34
C ASN A 8 10.11 6.07 9.80
N ILE A 9 9.52 6.83 10.71
CA ILE A 9 8.68 7.97 10.34
C ILE A 9 9.56 9.22 10.25
N PRO A 10 9.44 10.00 9.17
CA PRO A 10 10.23 11.24 9.05
C PRO A 10 9.91 12.22 10.16
N THR A 11 10.95 12.75 10.82
CA THR A 11 10.75 13.65 11.95
C THR A 11 10.34 15.05 11.54
N GLN A 12 10.65 15.44 10.31
CA GLN A 12 10.36 16.78 9.82
C GLN A 12 8.91 16.96 9.35
N LYS A 13 8.19 15.87 9.18
CA LYS A 13 6.81 15.92 8.69
C LYS A 13 5.82 16.07 9.83
N ARG A 14 4.63 16.59 9.53
CA ARG A 14 3.54 16.56 10.50
C ARG A 14 3.17 15.11 10.79
N VAL A 15 2.67 14.85 11.98
CA VAL A 15 2.36 13.47 12.39
C VAL A 15 1.38 12.81 11.42
N GLU A 16 0.34 13.54 11.03
CA GLU A 16 -0.66 13.03 10.09
C GLU A 16 -0.03 12.61 8.76
N ILE A 17 0.90 13.41 8.26
CA ILE A 17 1.59 13.09 7.01
C ILE A 17 2.58 11.94 7.22
N GLY A 18 3.28 11.94 8.35
CA GLY A 18 4.25 10.89 8.67
C GLY A 18 3.61 9.51 8.79
N LEU A 19 2.42 9.43 9.38
CA LEU A 19 1.72 8.16 9.52
C LEU A 19 1.37 7.52 8.18
N ARG A 20 1.24 8.32 7.13
CA ARG A 20 0.92 7.81 5.80
C ARG A 20 2.08 7.05 5.16
N TYR A 21 3.27 7.09 5.75
CA TYR A 21 4.40 6.28 5.30
C TYR A 21 4.22 4.80 5.65
N ILE A 22 3.29 4.50 6.55
CA ILE A 22 2.99 3.12 6.93
C ILE A 22 2.05 2.52 5.89
N HIS A 23 2.42 1.36 5.35
CA HIS A 23 1.56 0.67 4.39
C HIS A 23 0.23 0.29 5.05
N GLY A 24 -0.86 0.76 4.52
CA GLY A 24 -2.20 0.53 5.07
C GLY A 24 -2.82 1.74 5.73
N ILE A 25 -2.06 2.82 5.90
CA ILE A 25 -2.57 4.07 6.47
C ILE A 25 -2.51 5.17 5.40
N GLY A 26 -3.67 5.61 4.98
CA GLY A 26 -3.80 6.73 4.06
C GLY A 26 -4.27 7.99 4.79
N PRO A 27 -4.65 9.04 4.05
CA PRO A 27 -5.05 10.31 4.68
C PRO A 27 -6.21 10.16 5.67
N ALA A 28 -7.23 9.39 5.33
CA ALA A 28 -8.41 9.24 6.19
C ALA A 28 -8.08 8.50 7.47
N LYS A 29 -7.32 7.41 7.37
CA LYS A 29 -6.95 6.65 8.56
C LYS A 29 -5.95 7.39 9.44
N ALA A 30 -5.05 8.14 8.85
CA ALA A 30 -4.13 8.97 9.62
C ALA A 30 -4.89 10.01 10.43
N HIS A 31 -5.87 10.66 9.83
CA HIS A 31 -6.73 11.63 10.52
C HIS A 31 -7.51 10.96 11.67
N GLU A 32 -8.08 9.81 11.39
CA GLU A 32 -8.82 9.03 12.39
C GLU A 32 -7.94 8.65 13.59
N ILE A 33 -6.70 8.23 13.33
CA ILE A 33 -5.76 7.90 14.40
C ILE A 33 -5.45 9.13 15.25
N MET A 34 -5.25 10.27 14.62
CA MET A 34 -4.98 11.51 15.35
C MET A 34 -6.15 11.90 16.25
N GLU A 35 -7.36 11.71 15.79
CA GLU A 35 -8.55 11.96 16.61
C GLU A 35 -8.62 11.00 17.80
N LYS A 36 -8.33 9.73 17.58
CA LYS A 36 -8.39 8.72 18.65
C LYS A 36 -7.37 8.97 19.75
N VAL A 37 -6.18 9.46 19.40
CA VAL A 37 -5.16 9.74 20.41
C VAL A 37 -5.21 11.16 20.92
N GLY A 38 -6.03 12.02 20.34
CA GLY A 38 -6.20 13.39 20.80
C GLY A 38 -5.02 14.31 20.54
N ILE A 39 -4.21 14.03 19.53
CA ILE A 39 -3.06 14.84 19.16
C ILE A 39 -3.43 15.74 17.99
N SER A 40 -2.99 17.00 18.03
CA SER A 40 -3.24 17.93 16.94
C SER A 40 -2.58 17.43 15.64
N PRO A 41 -3.32 17.43 14.51
CA PRO A 41 -2.75 17.00 13.23
C PRO A 41 -1.56 17.85 12.77
N GLU A 42 -1.45 19.06 13.27
CA GLU A 42 -0.36 19.97 12.87
C GLU A 42 0.95 19.73 13.59
N ARG A 43 0.95 18.91 14.62
CA ARG A 43 2.19 18.62 15.35
C ARG A 43 3.18 17.88 14.46
N ARG A 44 4.45 18.22 14.64
CA ARG A 44 5.53 17.54 13.93
C ARG A 44 5.90 16.25 14.66
N VAL A 45 6.39 15.28 13.91
CA VAL A 45 6.82 14.00 14.49
C VAL A 45 7.93 14.23 15.52
N SER A 46 8.82 15.18 15.26
CA SER A 46 9.91 15.49 16.20
C SER A 46 9.43 16.02 17.55
N ASP A 47 8.22 16.55 17.61
CA ASP A 47 7.66 17.13 18.83
C ASP A 47 6.89 16.13 19.68
N LEU A 48 6.78 14.89 19.24
CA LEU A 48 6.05 13.86 19.97
C LEU A 48 6.86 13.35 21.16
N THR A 49 6.16 13.16 22.29
CA THR A 49 6.77 12.51 23.45
C THR A 49 6.72 11.00 23.27
N GLU A 50 7.52 10.27 24.06
CA GLU A 50 7.50 8.80 24.00
C GLU A 50 6.13 8.22 24.33
N SER A 51 5.42 8.82 25.29
CA SER A 51 4.08 8.33 25.65
C SER A 51 3.11 8.52 24.51
N GLU A 52 3.21 9.61 23.78
CA GLU A 52 2.35 9.84 22.61
C GLU A 52 2.64 8.83 21.50
N ILE A 53 3.91 8.51 21.27
CA ILE A 53 4.30 7.50 20.29
C ILE A 53 3.74 6.13 20.68
N ILE A 54 3.82 5.79 21.97
CA ILE A 54 3.27 4.53 22.46
C ILE A 54 1.77 4.48 22.25
N GLN A 55 1.05 5.56 22.53
CA GLN A 55 -0.39 5.61 22.30
C GLN A 55 -0.75 5.39 20.82
N ILE A 56 0.02 6.00 19.92
CA ILE A 56 -0.20 5.81 18.49
C ILE A 56 0.04 4.35 18.11
N ARG A 57 1.11 3.74 18.61
CA ARG A 57 1.40 2.33 18.34
C ARG A 57 0.27 1.42 18.83
N GLU A 58 -0.23 1.68 20.02
CA GLU A 58 -1.32 0.87 20.58
C GLU A 58 -2.59 0.97 19.77
N VAL A 59 -2.95 2.15 19.31
CA VAL A 59 -4.14 2.35 18.48
C VAL A 59 -3.98 1.62 17.16
N ILE A 60 -2.82 1.70 16.54
CA ILE A 60 -2.57 1.04 15.26
C ILE A 60 -2.63 -0.48 15.43
N ASP A 61 -1.99 -1.02 16.47
CA ASP A 61 -1.98 -2.46 16.70
C ASP A 61 -3.38 -3.00 17.00
N ARG A 62 -4.19 -2.22 17.68
CA ARG A 62 -5.52 -2.66 18.08
C ARG A 62 -6.55 -2.56 16.97
N ASP A 63 -6.54 -1.47 16.21
CA ASP A 63 -7.64 -1.15 15.30
C ASP A 63 -7.31 -1.28 13.82
N TYR A 64 -6.05 -1.43 13.45
CA TYR A 64 -5.64 -1.38 12.05
C TYR A 64 -4.75 -2.55 11.68
N LEU A 65 -4.92 -3.01 10.45
CA LEU A 65 -4.05 -4.01 9.86
C LEU A 65 -3.10 -3.30 8.91
N VAL A 66 -1.80 -3.35 9.21
CA VAL A 66 -0.80 -2.58 8.48
C VAL A 66 0.44 -3.40 8.15
N GLU A 67 1.26 -2.88 7.26
CA GLU A 67 2.56 -3.42 6.88
C GLU A 67 2.54 -4.91 6.54
N GLY A 68 3.39 -5.70 7.16
CA GLY A 68 3.53 -7.12 6.83
C GLY A 68 2.24 -7.90 6.95
N ASP A 69 1.44 -7.62 7.96
CA ASP A 69 0.16 -8.31 8.15
C ASP A 69 -0.82 -7.98 7.04
N LEU A 70 -0.88 -6.72 6.63
CA LEU A 70 -1.73 -6.32 5.52
C LEU A 70 -1.25 -6.93 4.21
N ARG A 71 0.05 -6.92 3.97
CA ARG A 71 0.62 -7.53 2.77
C ARG A 71 0.30 -9.01 2.68
N ARG A 72 0.38 -9.72 3.82
CA ARG A 72 0.00 -11.13 3.87
C ARG A 72 -1.47 -11.33 3.56
N GLU A 73 -2.33 -10.50 4.12
CA GLU A 73 -3.76 -10.61 3.84
C GLU A 73 -4.07 -10.41 2.37
N VAL A 74 -3.49 -9.39 1.76
CA VAL A 74 -3.67 -9.13 0.33
C VAL A 74 -3.17 -10.30 -0.50
N ALA A 75 -1.97 -10.82 -0.17
CA ALA A 75 -1.40 -11.95 -0.90
C ALA A 75 -2.28 -13.19 -0.76
N MET A 76 -2.82 -13.46 0.42
CA MET A 76 -3.71 -14.59 0.65
C MET A 76 -5.03 -14.44 -0.12
N ASN A 77 -5.56 -13.22 -0.19
CA ASN A 77 -6.78 -12.98 -0.94
C ASN A 77 -6.58 -13.21 -2.43
N ILE A 78 -5.44 -12.76 -2.97
CA ILE A 78 -5.09 -13.00 -4.37
C ILE A 78 -4.90 -14.50 -4.63
N LYS A 79 -4.21 -15.18 -3.74
CA LYS A 79 -3.99 -16.62 -3.86
C LYS A 79 -5.31 -17.38 -3.85
N ARG A 80 -6.24 -16.97 -2.99
CA ARG A 80 -7.58 -17.58 -2.96
C ARG A 80 -8.28 -17.45 -4.29
N LEU A 81 -8.22 -16.28 -4.91
CA LEU A 81 -8.83 -16.06 -6.22
C LEU A 81 -8.20 -16.94 -7.29
N MET A 82 -6.88 -17.09 -7.24
CA MET A 82 -6.15 -17.96 -8.18
C MET A 82 -6.53 -19.43 -7.99
N ASP A 83 -6.62 -19.87 -6.73
CA ASP A 83 -6.95 -21.25 -6.41
C ASP A 83 -8.38 -21.60 -6.81
N LEU A 84 -9.30 -20.62 -6.71
CA LEU A 84 -10.68 -20.82 -7.16
C LEU A 84 -10.80 -20.88 -8.68
N GLY A 85 -9.82 -20.41 -9.41
CA GLY A 85 -9.84 -20.41 -10.87
C GLY A 85 -10.85 -19.45 -11.46
N CYS A 86 -11.31 -18.45 -10.73
CA CYS A 86 -12.24 -17.46 -11.25
C CYS A 86 -11.55 -16.51 -12.20
N TYR A 87 -12.33 -15.71 -12.91
CA TYR A 87 -11.77 -14.77 -13.89
C TYR A 87 -10.75 -13.82 -13.25
N ARG A 88 -11.06 -13.26 -12.10
CA ARG A 88 -10.14 -12.36 -11.40
C ARG A 88 -8.82 -13.05 -11.06
N GLY A 89 -8.90 -14.28 -10.60
CA GLY A 89 -7.71 -15.06 -10.27
C GLY A 89 -6.86 -15.33 -11.50
N LEU A 90 -7.49 -15.63 -12.62
CA LEU A 90 -6.76 -15.84 -13.87
C LEU A 90 -6.04 -14.57 -14.33
N ARG A 91 -6.66 -13.42 -14.15
CA ARG A 91 -6.02 -12.15 -14.49
C ARG A 91 -4.79 -11.89 -13.60
N HIS A 92 -4.89 -12.20 -12.30
CA HIS A 92 -3.73 -12.09 -11.42
C HIS A 92 -2.62 -13.06 -11.84
N ARG A 93 -2.98 -14.28 -12.19
CA ARG A 93 -1.99 -15.29 -12.61
C ARG A 93 -1.23 -14.86 -13.85
N LYS A 94 -1.93 -14.24 -14.80
CA LYS A 94 -1.31 -13.78 -16.05
C LYS A 94 -0.66 -12.41 -15.96
N GLY A 95 -0.79 -11.73 -14.81
CA GLY A 95 -0.23 -10.38 -14.65
C GLY A 95 -0.96 -9.34 -15.47
N LEU A 96 -2.25 -9.51 -15.70
CA LEU A 96 -3.06 -8.59 -16.49
C LEU A 96 -4.00 -7.77 -15.60
N PRO A 97 -4.49 -6.62 -16.09
CA PRO A 97 -5.45 -5.84 -15.32
C PRO A 97 -6.68 -6.66 -14.93
N VAL A 98 -7.12 -6.48 -13.69
CA VAL A 98 -8.16 -7.29 -13.08
C VAL A 98 -9.55 -6.66 -13.21
N ARG A 99 -9.62 -5.34 -13.38
CA ARG A 99 -10.87 -4.59 -13.35
C ARG A 99 -11.41 -4.20 -14.72
N GLY A 100 -11.20 -5.05 -15.72
CA GLY A 100 -11.78 -4.85 -17.03
C GLY A 100 -11.13 -3.76 -17.88
N GLN A 101 -9.95 -3.33 -17.53
CA GLN A 101 -9.24 -2.33 -18.31
C GLN A 101 -8.77 -2.92 -19.64
N ARG A 102 -8.73 -2.07 -20.65
CA ARG A 102 -8.28 -2.57 -21.96
C ARG A 102 -6.78 -2.86 -21.93
N THR A 103 -6.40 -3.90 -22.65
CA THR A 103 -5.01 -4.37 -22.67
C THR A 103 -4.31 -4.14 -23.99
N HIS A 104 -5.08 -3.81 -25.04
CA HIS A 104 -4.52 -3.64 -26.36
C HIS A 104 -3.57 -2.44 -26.44
N THR A 105 -3.84 -1.38 -25.69
CA THR A 105 -3.01 -0.17 -25.75
C THR A 105 -2.25 0.07 -24.47
N ASN A 106 -2.89 0.38 -23.40
CA ASN A 106 -2.27 0.79 -22.14
C ASN A 106 -2.03 -0.41 -21.20
N ALA A 107 -2.26 -0.24 -19.92
CA ALA A 107 -2.10 -1.30 -18.90
C ALA A 107 -0.64 -1.65 -18.60
N ARG A 108 0.26 -0.67 -18.76
CA ARG A 108 1.69 -0.92 -18.53
C ARG A 108 2.06 -1.20 -17.08
N THR A 109 1.29 -0.69 -16.13
CA THR A 109 1.54 -0.94 -14.71
C THR A 109 1.53 -2.42 -14.39
N ARG A 110 0.58 -3.16 -14.96
CA ARG A 110 0.48 -4.61 -14.73
C ARG A 110 1.32 -5.41 -15.72
N LYS A 111 1.32 -5.01 -16.98
CA LYS A 111 2.01 -5.75 -18.03
C LYS A 111 3.52 -5.47 -18.07
N GLY A 112 3.93 -4.36 -17.48
CA GLY A 112 5.32 -3.93 -17.55
C GLY A 112 5.62 -3.10 -18.78
N PRO A 113 6.86 -2.66 -18.95
CA PRO A 113 7.25 -1.86 -20.09
C PRO A 113 7.03 -2.57 -21.41
N ALA A 114 6.74 -1.83 -22.45
CA ALA A 114 6.57 -2.40 -23.77
C ALA A 114 7.91 -2.94 -24.27
N LYS A 115 7.86 -4.16 -24.84
CA LYS A 115 9.06 -4.79 -25.38
C LYS A 115 8.83 -5.13 -26.85
N ALA A 116 9.83 -4.83 -27.67
CA ALA A 116 9.79 -5.23 -29.07
C ALA A 116 9.98 -6.75 -29.16
N ILE A 117 9.24 -7.38 -30.03
CA ILE A 117 9.36 -8.80 -30.26
C ILE A 117 10.28 -9.01 -31.46
N ALA A 118 11.45 -9.57 -31.19
CA ALA A 118 12.42 -9.81 -32.23
C ALA A 118 11.88 -10.76 -33.30
N GLY A 119 12.13 -10.47 -34.53
CA GLY A 119 11.73 -11.28 -35.63
C GLY A 119 10.43 -10.89 -36.30
N LYS A 120 9.52 -10.24 -35.61
CA LYS A 120 8.27 -9.83 -36.19
C LYS A 120 8.42 -8.79 -37.26
N LYS A 121 9.37 -7.90 -37.09
CA LYS A 121 9.56 -6.85 -38.05
C LYS A 121 10.12 -7.34 -39.36
N LYS A 122 10.63 -8.55 -39.39
CA LYS A 122 11.18 -9.08 -40.60
C LYS A 122 10.13 -9.40 -41.62
N VAL A 123 8.94 -9.51 -41.18
CA VAL A 123 7.85 -9.81 -42.08
C VAL A 123 7.58 -8.68 -43.05
N THR A 124 8.00 -7.53 -42.69
CA THR A 124 7.79 -6.39 -43.54
C THR A 124 8.73 -6.47 -44.70
N LYS A 125 8.24 -6.44 -45.82
CA LYS A 125 9.12 -6.45 -46.95
C LYS A 125 8.39 -6.30 -48.13
#